data_686785ec8da4335db8d55d153dd7ec84
#
_entry.id   686785ec8da4335db8d55d153dd7ec84
#
_cell.length_a   1.000
_cell.length_b   1.000
_cell.length_c   1.000
_cell.angle_alpha   90.00
_cell.angle_beta   90.00
_cell.angle_gamma   90.00
#
_symmetry.space_group_name_H-M   'P 1'
#
loop_
_entity.id
_entity.type
_entity.pdbx_description
1 polymer ?
#
loop_
_entity_poly.entity_id
_entity_poly.type
_entity_poly.pdbx_seq_one_letter_code
_entity_poly.pdbx_strand_id
1 'polypeptide(L)'
;YQKEKYLPKMTTGEIRGALALTEPEAGSDVQNIQTSAVKDGEEYVLNGNKMFITNAEHGNAFAVLAKTDKSKDPAYRGISCFIVDKPTDGFSVGKHLDKLGYRGLESCELIFEDCRISAENLIGGQEGQGFRQVMSGLETGRINVAARAVGVATAAFEAAIRYAQQRKTFGVSISNHQAIQILIADMATKIQAARLLTYDAAKKKDDGNRVDLDAGMAKL
;
A
#
# COMPACT_ATOMS: atom_id res chain seq x y z
N TYR A 1 13.66 -19.95 0.11
CA TYR A 1 13.97 -19.41 1.43
C TYR A 1 13.03 -18.27 1.84
N GLN A 2 13.02 -17.09 1.14
CA GLN A 2 12.22 -15.94 1.55
C GLN A 2 10.72 -16.24 1.68
N LYS A 3 10.12 -16.92 0.69
CA LYS A 3 8.71 -17.30 0.73
C LYS A 3 8.38 -18.20 1.93
N GLU A 4 9.23 -19.15 2.22
CA GLU A 4 9.06 -20.09 3.34
C GLU A 4 9.23 -19.41 4.70
N LYS A 5 10.16 -18.45 4.80
CA LYS A 5 10.41 -17.71 6.04
C LYS A 5 9.25 -16.77 6.39
N TYR A 6 8.72 -16.03 5.40
CA TYR A 6 7.81 -14.91 5.66
C TYR A 6 6.33 -15.26 5.42
N LEU A 7 5.98 -15.93 4.30
CA LEU A 7 4.58 -16.06 3.91
C LEU A 7 3.71 -16.82 4.93
N PRO A 8 4.13 -17.98 5.51
CA PRO A 8 3.31 -18.67 6.50
C PRO A 8 2.98 -17.81 7.72
N LYS A 9 3.94 -17.04 8.19
CA LYS A 9 3.78 -16.16 9.36
C LYS A 9 2.98 -14.89 9.03
N MET A 10 3.01 -14.43 7.80
CA MET A 10 2.14 -13.33 7.33
C MET A 10 0.68 -13.76 7.26
N THR A 11 0.38 -15.02 6.89
CA THR A 11 -1.02 -15.51 6.84
C THR A 11 -1.65 -15.64 8.22
N THR A 12 -0.86 -15.89 9.26
CA THR A 12 -1.32 -15.95 10.65
C THR A 12 -1.32 -14.59 11.36
N GLY A 13 -0.73 -13.56 10.74
CA GLY A 13 -0.54 -12.24 11.34
C GLY A 13 0.61 -12.16 12.36
N GLU A 14 1.40 -13.22 12.52
CA GLU A 14 2.62 -13.22 13.34
C GLU A 14 3.65 -12.22 12.78
N ILE A 15 3.80 -12.18 11.46
CA ILE A 15 4.57 -11.16 10.75
C ILE A 15 3.62 -10.19 10.06
N ARG A 16 3.78 -8.91 10.36
CA ARG A 16 3.10 -7.82 9.65
C ARG A 16 4.10 -7.11 8.77
N GLY A 17 3.78 -7.05 7.47
CA GLY A 17 4.64 -6.43 6.48
C GLY A 17 4.32 -4.96 6.25
N ALA A 18 5.34 -4.22 5.79
CA ALA A 18 5.20 -2.86 5.29
C ALA A 18 5.98 -2.68 3.99
N LEU A 19 5.53 -1.74 3.15
CA LEU A 19 6.24 -1.32 1.95
C LEU A 19 6.89 0.04 2.20
N ALA A 20 8.20 0.11 2.15
CA ALA A 20 9.00 1.31 2.37
C ALA A 20 9.54 1.84 1.02
N LEU A 21 8.70 2.63 0.35
CA LEU A 21 8.94 3.19 -0.98
C LEU A 21 9.24 4.69 -0.92
N THR A 22 8.29 5.45 -0.38
CA THR A 22 8.28 6.92 -0.39
C THR A 22 9.37 7.50 0.50
N GLU A 23 9.98 8.58 0.04
CA GLU A 23 10.96 9.38 0.79
C GLU A 23 10.47 10.83 0.92
N PRO A 24 11.05 11.65 1.80
CA PRO A 24 10.67 13.06 1.91
C PRO A 24 10.68 13.80 0.57
N GLU A 25 11.68 13.52 -0.28
CA GLU A 25 11.89 14.19 -1.57
C GLU A 25 11.41 13.36 -2.78
N ALA A 26 10.91 12.14 -2.57
CA ALA A 26 10.53 11.22 -3.66
C ALA A 26 9.25 10.45 -3.32
N GLY A 27 8.14 10.83 -3.95
CA GLY A 27 6.85 10.15 -3.84
C GLY A 27 6.35 9.68 -5.20
N SER A 28 5.77 10.58 -6.00
CA SER A 28 5.31 10.26 -7.37
C SER A 28 6.47 9.88 -8.29
N ASP A 29 7.61 10.54 -8.15
CA ASP A 29 8.84 10.19 -8.84
C ASP A 29 9.67 9.19 -8.03
N VAL A 30 9.24 7.94 -8.03
CA VAL A 30 9.90 6.83 -7.31
C VAL A 30 11.34 6.59 -7.79
N GLN A 31 11.67 6.95 -9.02
CA GLN A 31 13.03 6.77 -9.55
C GLN A 31 14.05 7.69 -8.87
N ASN A 32 13.57 8.76 -8.24
CA ASN A 32 14.41 9.75 -7.57
C ASN A 32 14.69 9.46 -6.09
N ILE A 33 14.36 8.26 -5.59
CA ILE A 33 14.72 7.86 -4.21
C ILE A 33 16.22 8.03 -3.97
N GLN A 34 16.60 8.37 -2.73
CA GLN A 34 18.00 8.60 -2.35
C GLN A 34 18.54 7.49 -1.44
N THR A 35 17.67 6.75 -0.75
CA THR A 35 18.08 5.59 0.05
C THR A 35 18.97 4.68 -0.79
N SER A 36 20.15 4.37 -0.27
CA SER A 36 21.16 3.55 -0.94
C SER A 36 21.36 2.23 -0.22
N ALA A 37 21.79 1.21 -0.96
CA ALA A 37 22.24 -0.07 -0.45
C ALA A 37 23.56 -0.40 -1.13
N VAL A 38 24.64 -0.40 -0.37
CA VAL A 38 26.00 -0.69 -0.86
C VAL A 38 26.38 -2.11 -0.44
N LYS A 39 26.79 -2.92 -1.40
CA LYS A 39 27.23 -4.29 -1.13
C LYS A 39 28.59 -4.28 -0.41
N ASP A 40 28.68 -5.04 0.70
CA ASP A 40 29.86 -5.24 1.51
C ASP A 40 30.00 -6.74 1.86
N GLY A 41 30.74 -7.47 1.06
CA GLY A 41 30.85 -8.92 1.19
C GLY A 41 29.52 -9.66 0.99
N GLU A 42 29.07 -10.36 2.03
CA GLU A 42 27.79 -11.09 2.06
C GLU A 42 26.65 -10.26 2.66
N GLU A 43 26.84 -8.95 2.78
CA GLU A 43 25.87 -8.01 3.34
C GLU A 43 25.61 -6.84 2.39
N TYR A 44 24.53 -6.11 2.68
CA TYR A 44 24.27 -4.76 2.18
C TYR A 44 24.18 -3.79 3.34
N VAL A 45 24.78 -2.60 3.16
CA VAL A 45 24.70 -1.47 4.09
C VAL A 45 23.70 -0.48 3.54
N LEU A 46 22.58 -0.29 4.24
CA LEU A 46 21.51 0.61 3.86
C LEU A 46 21.66 1.94 4.59
N ASN A 47 21.51 3.05 3.83
CA ASN A 47 21.50 4.41 4.36
C ASN A 47 20.40 5.23 3.68
N GLY A 48 19.60 5.95 4.48
CA GLY A 48 18.53 6.84 4.00
C GLY A 48 17.29 6.83 4.87
N ASN A 49 16.25 7.54 4.42
CA ASN A 49 15.00 7.70 5.15
C ASN A 49 13.81 7.34 4.25
N LYS A 50 12.78 6.75 4.87
CA LYS A 50 11.49 6.51 4.23
C LYS A 50 10.38 7.23 4.99
N MET A 51 9.37 7.73 4.27
CA MET A 51 8.30 8.55 4.83
C MET A 51 6.92 7.94 4.55
N PHE A 52 5.96 8.19 5.43
CA PHE A 52 4.58 7.74 5.31
C PHE A 52 4.42 6.21 5.32
N ILE A 53 5.26 5.50 6.06
CA ILE A 53 5.24 4.04 6.07
C ILE A 53 4.20 3.53 7.05
N THR A 54 3.17 2.88 6.52
CA THR A 54 2.13 2.20 7.29
C THR A 54 2.69 0.91 7.90
N ASN A 55 2.26 0.54 9.11
CA ASN A 55 2.79 -0.57 9.91
C ASN A 55 4.27 -0.39 10.31
N ALA A 56 4.79 0.83 10.34
CA ALA A 56 6.18 1.08 10.69
C ALA A 56 6.49 0.74 12.15
N GLU A 57 5.59 1.12 13.06
CA GLU A 57 5.76 0.90 14.50
C GLU A 57 5.56 -0.57 14.89
N HIS A 58 4.50 -1.19 14.39
CA HIS A 58 4.09 -2.53 14.77
C HIS A 58 4.45 -3.62 13.76
N GLY A 59 5.00 -3.25 12.60
CA GLY A 59 5.49 -4.21 11.60
C GLY A 59 6.79 -4.89 12.00
N ASN A 60 7.04 -6.06 11.41
CA ASN A 60 8.22 -6.88 11.68
C ASN A 60 9.10 -7.05 10.44
N ALA A 61 8.55 -6.90 9.24
CA ALA A 61 9.28 -7.08 7.99
C ALA A 61 8.92 -5.96 7.01
N PHE A 62 9.94 -5.34 6.43
CA PHE A 62 9.81 -4.16 5.57
C PHE A 62 10.39 -4.46 4.20
N ALA A 63 9.58 -4.34 3.14
CA ALA A 63 10.07 -4.35 1.77
C ALA A 63 10.59 -2.94 1.44
N VAL A 64 11.90 -2.76 1.43
CA VAL A 64 12.58 -1.45 1.31
C VAL A 64 13.18 -1.32 -0.08
N LEU A 65 12.79 -0.26 -0.81
CA LEU A 65 13.47 0.12 -2.05
C LEU A 65 14.70 0.96 -1.75
N ALA A 66 15.84 0.57 -2.35
CA ALA A 66 17.09 1.31 -2.26
C ALA A 66 17.85 1.27 -3.60
N LYS A 67 18.65 2.29 -3.86
CA LYS A 67 19.57 2.32 -5.00
C LYS A 67 20.80 1.47 -4.70
N THR A 68 21.01 0.43 -5.48
CA THR A 68 22.25 -0.36 -5.51
C THR A 68 23.24 0.15 -6.55
N ASP A 69 22.73 0.80 -7.61
CA ASP A 69 23.58 1.40 -8.64
C ASP A 69 23.00 2.76 -9.08
N LYS A 70 23.69 3.84 -8.72
CA LYS A 70 23.30 5.22 -9.04
C LYS A 70 23.68 5.63 -10.48
N SER A 71 24.48 4.81 -11.18
CA SER A 71 24.95 5.11 -12.54
C SER A 71 23.99 4.66 -13.64
N LYS A 72 22.96 3.87 -13.29
CA LYS A 72 22.03 3.31 -14.28
C LYS A 72 21.14 4.37 -14.93
N ASP A 73 21.00 4.22 -16.24
CA ASP A 73 20.03 4.97 -17.06
C ASP A 73 19.14 3.96 -17.82
N PRO A 74 17.82 4.02 -17.71
CA PRO A 74 17.06 4.87 -16.76
C PRO A 74 17.28 4.47 -15.29
N ALA A 75 17.15 5.45 -14.39
CA ALA A 75 17.50 5.33 -12.96
C ALA A 75 16.81 4.16 -12.22
N TYR A 76 15.58 3.78 -12.64
CA TYR A 76 14.87 2.66 -12.02
C TYR A 76 15.60 1.32 -12.13
N ARG A 77 16.51 1.14 -13.11
CA ARG A 77 17.31 -0.08 -13.29
C ARG A 77 18.38 -0.25 -12.22
N GLY A 78 18.69 0.80 -11.47
CA GLY A 78 19.60 0.75 -10.33
C GLY A 78 18.90 0.57 -8.98
N ILE A 79 17.57 0.34 -8.98
CA ILE A 79 16.77 0.20 -7.75
C ILE A 79 16.53 -1.29 -7.46
N SER A 80 16.88 -1.70 -6.26
CA SER A 80 16.66 -3.05 -5.71
C SER A 80 15.67 -3.00 -4.56
N CYS A 81 15.07 -4.13 -4.22
CA CYS A 81 14.16 -4.26 -3.09
C CYS A 81 14.71 -5.26 -2.10
N PHE A 82 14.71 -4.90 -0.82
CA PHE A 82 15.25 -5.70 0.27
C PHE A 82 14.20 -5.97 1.32
N ILE A 83 14.27 -7.13 1.99
CA ILE A 83 13.52 -7.37 3.21
C ILE A 83 14.40 -6.93 4.39
N VAL A 84 13.92 -5.97 5.17
CA VAL A 84 14.55 -5.59 6.43
C VAL A 84 13.67 -6.06 7.57
N ASP A 85 14.20 -6.94 8.41
CA ASP A 85 13.51 -7.41 9.61
C ASP A 85 13.66 -6.40 10.75
N LYS A 86 12.71 -6.41 11.69
CA LYS A 86 12.78 -5.63 12.91
C LYS A 86 12.78 -6.59 14.12
N PRO A 87 13.78 -6.50 15.03
CA PRO A 87 14.85 -5.50 15.07
C PRO A 87 16.02 -5.80 14.12
N THR A 88 16.69 -4.75 13.63
CA THR A 88 17.98 -4.81 12.93
C THR A 88 18.79 -3.59 13.36
N ASP A 89 20.08 -3.76 13.61
CA ASP A 89 20.97 -2.66 13.99
C ASP A 89 21.07 -1.62 12.88
N GLY A 90 21.05 -0.35 13.23
CA GLY A 90 21.02 0.76 12.26
C GLY A 90 19.66 0.99 11.61
N PHE A 91 18.61 0.25 12.02
CA PHE A 91 17.23 0.50 11.61
C PHE A 91 16.40 1.04 12.77
N SER A 92 15.78 2.19 12.59
CA SER A 92 14.90 2.80 13.58
C SER A 92 13.62 3.35 12.97
N VAL A 93 12.59 3.45 13.82
CA VAL A 93 11.30 4.07 13.47
C VAL A 93 11.33 5.49 14.02
N GLY A 94 11.19 6.44 13.13
CA GLY A 94 11.18 7.86 13.44
C GLY A 94 9.80 8.37 13.85
N LYS A 95 9.52 9.62 13.51
CA LYS A 95 8.33 10.33 13.94
C LYS A 95 7.04 9.64 13.50
N HIS A 96 6.12 9.46 14.45
CA HIS A 96 4.73 9.10 14.18
C HIS A 96 3.99 10.31 13.58
N LEU A 97 3.27 10.09 12.47
CA LEU A 97 2.56 11.13 11.75
C LEU A 97 1.11 11.21 12.22
N ASP A 98 0.68 12.40 12.65
CA ASP A 98 -0.73 12.65 12.96
C ASP A 98 -1.53 12.78 11.66
N LYS A 99 -2.56 11.93 11.50
CA LYS A 99 -3.35 11.83 10.27
C LYS A 99 -4.73 12.42 10.47
N LEU A 100 -5.30 13.02 9.41
CA LEU A 100 -6.67 13.52 9.40
C LEU A 100 -7.70 12.42 9.67
N GLY A 101 -7.44 11.20 9.16
CA GLY A 101 -8.29 10.03 9.34
C GLY A 101 -7.48 8.74 9.26
N TYR A 102 -8.16 7.60 9.37
CA TYR A 102 -7.54 6.26 9.33
C TYR A 102 -6.49 6.07 10.44
N ARG A 103 -6.79 6.62 11.63
CA ARG A 103 -5.87 6.69 12.77
C ARG A 103 -5.62 5.36 13.46
N GLY A 104 -6.42 4.34 13.16
CA GLY A 104 -6.23 2.98 13.69
C GLY A 104 -5.01 2.23 13.12
N LEU A 105 -4.40 2.77 12.05
CA LEU A 105 -3.10 2.32 11.54
C LEU A 105 -2.12 3.47 11.64
N GLU A 106 -0.96 3.21 12.23
CA GLU A 106 0.12 4.18 12.30
C GLU A 106 0.79 4.39 10.94
N SER A 107 1.37 5.57 10.76
CA SER A 107 2.26 5.90 9.64
C SER A 107 3.43 6.68 10.21
N CYS A 108 4.64 6.18 10.00
CA CYS A 108 5.85 6.77 10.55
C CYS A 108 6.92 6.96 9.47
N GLU A 109 7.99 7.58 9.88
CA GLU A 109 9.26 7.61 9.19
C GLU A 109 10.05 6.36 9.54
N LEU A 110 10.84 5.84 8.58
CA LEU A 110 11.87 4.83 8.81
C LEU A 110 13.24 5.45 8.53
N ILE A 111 14.21 5.16 9.38
CA ILE A 111 15.55 5.69 9.31
C ILE A 111 16.54 4.52 9.24
N PHE A 112 17.45 4.58 8.27
CA PHE A 112 18.52 3.61 8.05
C PHE A 112 19.85 4.34 8.17
N GLU A 113 20.66 3.95 9.15
CA GLU A 113 22.00 4.50 9.44
C GLU A 113 22.98 3.34 9.54
N ASP A 114 23.75 3.12 8.49
CA ASP A 114 24.64 1.96 8.35
C ASP A 114 23.96 0.62 8.68
N CYS A 115 22.68 0.51 8.29
CA CYS A 115 21.86 -0.67 8.56
C CYS A 115 22.37 -1.85 7.74
N ARG A 116 22.92 -2.86 8.42
CA ARG A 116 23.48 -4.06 7.79
C ARG A 116 22.45 -5.17 7.70
N ILE A 117 22.29 -5.71 6.50
CA ILE A 117 21.41 -6.83 6.23
C ILE A 117 22.11 -7.87 5.35
N SER A 118 21.76 -9.14 5.52
CA SER A 118 22.30 -10.23 4.69
C SER A 118 21.94 -10.01 3.21
N ALA A 119 22.84 -10.40 2.31
CA ALA A 119 22.60 -10.41 0.88
C ALA A 119 21.42 -11.32 0.48
N GLU A 120 21.09 -12.33 1.28
CA GLU A 120 19.90 -13.18 1.10
C GLU A 120 18.56 -12.40 1.24
N ASN A 121 18.61 -11.20 1.84
CA ASN A 121 17.43 -10.33 1.98
C ASN A 121 17.10 -9.56 0.69
N LEU A 122 17.96 -9.59 -0.32
CA LEU A 122 17.65 -9.04 -1.65
C LEU A 122 16.52 -9.85 -2.31
N ILE A 123 15.38 -9.20 -2.56
CA ILE A 123 14.20 -9.86 -3.12
C ILE A 123 14.49 -10.34 -4.56
N GLY A 124 14.36 -11.65 -4.76
CA GLY A 124 14.61 -12.28 -6.05
C GLY A 124 16.10 -12.48 -6.37
N GLY A 125 17.02 -12.14 -5.47
CA GLY A 125 18.45 -12.42 -5.58
C GLY A 125 19.19 -11.67 -6.70
N GLN A 126 18.56 -10.72 -7.36
CA GLN A 126 19.14 -9.93 -8.45
C GLN A 126 18.91 -8.45 -8.23
N GLU A 127 19.99 -7.66 -8.25
CA GLU A 127 19.93 -6.21 -8.19
C GLU A 127 19.21 -5.60 -9.40
N GLY A 128 18.66 -4.38 -9.22
CA GLY A 128 18.01 -3.61 -10.29
C GLY A 128 16.60 -4.06 -10.66
N GLN A 129 16.01 -5.03 -9.94
CA GLN A 129 14.65 -5.53 -10.19
C GLN A 129 13.60 -4.92 -9.24
N GLY A 130 14.03 -4.19 -8.22
CA GLY A 130 13.15 -3.71 -7.14
C GLY A 130 12.01 -2.82 -7.63
N PHE A 131 12.29 -1.90 -8.53
CA PHE A 131 11.25 -1.04 -9.10
C PHE A 131 10.15 -1.85 -9.78
N ARG A 132 10.51 -2.81 -10.65
CA ARG A 132 9.55 -3.66 -11.36
C ARG A 132 8.74 -4.53 -10.41
N GLN A 133 9.38 -5.10 -9.39
CA GLN A 133 8.73 -5.95 -8.38
C GLN A 133 7.67 -5.15 -7.62
N VAL A 134 8.00 -3.95 -7.17
CA VAL A 134 7.08 -3.10 -6.39
C VAL A 134 5.96 -2.54 -7.26
N MET A 135 6.24 -2.12 -8.50
CA MET A 135 5.18 -1.64 -9.40
C MET A 135 4.14 -2.73 -9.68
N SER A 136 4.56 -3.99 -9.87
CA SER A 136 3.64 -5.13 -10.00
C SER A 136 2.81 -5.36 -8.73
N GLY A 137 3.41 -5.21 -7.56
CA GLY A 137 2.69 -5.28 -6.27
C GLY A 137 1.68 -4.15 -6.10
N LEU A 138 2.02 -2.92 -6.50
CA LEU A 138 1.13 -1.76 -6.44
C LEU A 138 -0.08 -1.88 -7.38
N GLU A 139 0.07 -2.55 -8.51
CA GLU A 139 -1.04 -2.84 -9.41
C GLU A 139 -2.15 -3.64 -8.69
N THR A 140 -1.79 -4.73 -8.03
CA THR A 140 -2.70 -5.50 -7.17
C THR A 140 -3.19 -4.68 -5.97
N GLY A 141 -2.33 -3.87 -5.38
CA GLY A 141 -2.65 -2.97 -4.27
C GLY A 141 -3.75 -1.97 -4.61
N ARG A 142 -3.80 -1.46 -5.85
CA ARG A 142 -4.88 -0.56 -6.30
C ARG A 142 -6.24 -1.24 -6.28
N ILE A 143 -6.34 -2.50 -6.71
CA ILE A 143 -7.57 -3.29 -6.67
C ILE A 143 -8.01 -3.50 -5.21
N ASN A 144 -7.09 -3.83 -4.31
CA ASN A 144 -7.37 -4.00 -2.88
C ASN A 144 -7.91 -2.71 -2.23
N VAL A 145 -7.34 -1.56 -2.58
CA VAL A 145 -7.81 -0.25 -2.08
C VAL A 145 -9.21 0.06 -2.62
N ALA A 146 -9.48 -0.22 -3.90
CA ALA A 146 -10.79 -0.06 -4.51
C ALA A 146 -11.85 -0.94 -3.82
N ALA A 147 -11.55 -2.22 -3.60
CA ALA A 147 -12.44 -3.14 -2.90
C ALA A 147 -12.77 -2.66 -1.47
N ARG A 148 -11.76 -2.16 -0.74
CA ARG A 148 -11.97 -1.58 0.59
C ARG A 148 -12.87 -0.35 0.54
N ALA A 149 -12.67 0.55 -0.43
CA ALA A 149 -13.50 1.74 -0.60
C ALA A 149 -14.95 1.39 -0.89
N VAL A 150 -15.20 0.42 -1.78
CA VAL A 150 -16.54 -0.12 -2.05
C VAL A 150 -17.19 -0.69 -0.80
N GLY A 151 -16.43 -1.41 0.04
CA GLY A 151 -16.93 -1.95 1.31
C GLY A 151 -17.35 -0.85 2.29
N VAL A 152 -16.53 0.18 2.46
CA VAL A 152 -16.85 1.33 3.33
C VAL A 152 -18.05 2.10 2.81
N ALA A 153 -18.11 2.36 1.49
CA ALA A 153 -19.25 3.04 0.88
C ALA A 153 -20.55 2.24 1.02
N THR A 154 -20.50 0.91 0.90
CA THR A 154 -21.66 0.02 1.10
C THR A 154 -22.17 0.12 2.54
N ALA A 155 -21.30 0.04 3.53
CA ALA A 155 -21.68 0.14 4.94
C ALA A 155 -22.33 1.51 5.27
N ALA A 156 -21.76 2.60 4.73
CA ALA A 156 -22.31 3.94 4.89
C ALA A 156 -23.70 4.07 4.23
N PHE A 157 -23.87 3.51 3.04
CA PHE A 157 -25.12 3.49 2.31
C PHE A 157 -26.23 2.73 3.06
N GLU A 158 -25.92 1.55 3.58
CA GLU A 158 -26.87 0.76 4.40
C GLU A 158 -27.27 1.49 5.67
N ALA A 159 -26.33 2.17 6.33
CA ALA A 159 -26.63 2.99 7.49
C ALA A 159 -27.53 4.19 7.14
N ALA A 160 -27.28 4.83 6.00
CA ALA A 160 -28.08 5.94 5.50
C ALA A 160 -29.53 5.50 5.19
N ILE A 161 -29.73 4.35 4.52
CA ILE A 161 -31.07 3.80 4.25
C ILE A 161 -31.82 3.52 5.55
N ARG A 162 -31.20 2.82 6.50
CA ARG A 162 -31.83 2.52 7.80
C ARG A 162 -32.25 3.80 8.52
N TYR A 163 -31.39 4.78 8.57
CA TYR A 163 -31.69 6.05 9.21
C TYR A 163 -32.82 6.82 8.48
N ALA A 164 -32.81 6.86 7.14
CA ALA A 164 -33.84 7.54 6.36
C ALA A 164 -35.24 6.95 6.56
N GLN A 165 -35.34 5.64 6.83
CA GLN A 165 -36.61 4.99 7.16
C GLN A 165 -37.09 5.28 8.59
N GLN A 166 -36.18 5.55 9.52
CA GLN A 166 -36.49 5.77 10.94
C GLN A 166 -36.76 7.26 11.27
N ARG A 167 -35.94 8.15 10.72
CA ARG A 167 -36.03 9.60 10.98
C ARG A 167 -37.29 10.18 10.33
N LYS A 168 -38.08 10.90 11.09
CA LYS A 168 -39.29 11.59 10.61
C LYS A 168 -39.12 13.10 10.58
N THR A 169 -39.65 13.72 9.54
CA THR A 169 -39.86 15.17 9.42
C THR A 169 -41.21 15.39 8.75
N PHE A 170 -41.91 16.45 9.13
CA PHE A 170 -43.25 16.73 8.62
C PHE A 170 -44.24 15.55 8.72
N GLY A 171 -44.09 14.73 9.77
CA GLY A 171 -44.97 13.59 10.04
C GLY A 171 -44.66 12.31 9.27
N VAL A 172 -43.72 12.31 8.32
CA VAL A 172 -43.33 11.14 7.49
C VAL A 172 -41.85 10.81 7.61
N SER A 173 -41.47 9.58 7.28
CA SER A 173 -40.06 9.22 7.20
C SER A 173 -39.33 10.03 6.13
N ILE A 174 -38.09 10.43 6.39
CA ILE A 174 -37.34 11.24 5.41
C ILE A 174 -37.10 10.54 4.09
N SER A 175 -37.16 9.20 4.07
CA SER A 175 -37.14 8.37 2.84
C SER A 175 -38.31 8.67 1.88
N ASN A 176 -39.38 9.33 2.35
CA ASN A 176 -40.51 9.75 1.50
C ASN A 176 -40.28 11.10 0.81
N HIS A 177 -39.19 11.81 1.16
CA HIS A 177 -38.87 13.07 0.50
C HIS A 177 -38.06 12.80 -0.78
N GLN A 178 -38.50 13.35 -1.90
CA GLN A 178 -37.89 13.15 -3.22
C GLN A 178 -36.39 13.47 -3.23
N ALA A 179 -35.95 14.54 -2.55
CA ALA A 179 -34.52 14.88 -2.46
C ALA A 179 -33.68 13.76 -1.83
N ILE A 180 -34.21 13.09 -0.79
CA ILE A 180 -33.53 11.97 -0.13
C ILE A 180 -33.53 10.72 -1.04
N GLN A 181 -34.63 10.47 -1.75
CA GLN A 181 -34.72 9.37 -2.72
C GLN A 181 -33.69 9.51 -3.85
N ILE A 182 -33.52 10.72 -4.39
CA ILE A 182 -32.50 11.02 -5.42
C ILE A 182 -31.08 10.75 -4.88
N LEU A 183 -30.77 11.22 -3.67
CA LEU A 183 -29.47 10.98 -3.05
C LEU A 183 -29.19 9.47 -2.85
N ILE A 184 -30.18 8.71 -2.37
CA ILE A 184 -30.07 7.27 -2.18
C ILE A 184 -29.85 6.56 -3.53
N ALA A 185 -30.59 6.93 -4.57
CA ALA A 185 -30.45 6.36 -5.91
C ALA A 185 -29.07 6.65 -6.52
N ASP A 186 -28.56 7.86 -6.36
CA ASP A 186 -27.21 8.28 -6.82
C ASP A 186 -26.11 7.48 -6.09
N MET A 187 -26.19 7.36 -4.76
CA MET A 187 -25.27 6.57 -3.97
C MET A 187 -25.27 5.08 -4.42
N ALA A 188 -26.44 4.48 -4.58
CA ALA A 188 -26.57 3.09 -5.03
C ALA A 188 -25.91 2.87 -6.40
N THR A 189 -26.17 3.77 -7.34
CA THR A 189 -25.61 3.69 -8.70
C THR A 189 -24.10 3.81 -8.69
N LYS A 190 -23.53 4.78 -7.95
CA LYS A 190 -22.08 4.97 -7.84
C LYS A 190 -21.38 3.78 -7.19
N ILE A 191 -21.94 3.24 -6.11
CA ILE A 191 -21.38 2.06 -5.43
C ILE A 191 -21.40 0.84 -6.35
N GLN A 192 -22.48 0.63 -7.09
CA GLN A 192 -22.58 -0.49 -8.03
C GLN A 192 -21.61 -0.35 -9.19
N ALA A 193 -21.42 0.85 -9.75
CA ALA A 193 -20.46 1.12 -10.80
C ALA A 193 -19.03 0.86 -10.31
N ALA A 194 -18.65 1.38 -9.14
CA ALA A 194 -17.35 1.14 -8.53
C ALA A 194 -17.08 -0.34 -8.24
N ARG A 195 -18.11 -1.07 -7.77
CA ARG A 195 -18.02 -2.51 -7.52
C ARG A 195 -17.75 -3.30 -8.81
N LEU A 196 -18.47 -2.99 -9.88
CA LEU A 196 -18.28 -3.66 -11.18
C LEU A 196 -16.90 -3.42 -11.75
N LEU A 197 -16.39 -2.17 -11.71
CA LEU A 197 -15.02 -1.85 -12.12
C LEU A 197 -13.97 -2.61 -11.28
N THR A 198 -14.18 -2.71 -9.98
CA THR A 198 -13.29 -3.43 -9.09
C THR A 198 -13.25 -4.92 -9.40
N TYR A 199 -14.40 -5.54 -9.62
CA TYR A 199 -14.49 -6.97 -9.98
C TYR A 199 -13.94 -7.27 -11.36
N ASP A 200 -14.17 -6.40 -12.35
CA ASP A 200 -13.60 -6.55 -13.68
C ASP A 200 -12.06 -6.50 -13.65
N ALA A 201 -11.51 -5.52 -12.93
CA ALA A 201 -10.05 -5.41 -12.75
C ALA A 201 -9.47 -6.64 -12.02
N ALA A 202 -10.15 -7.13 -10.97
CA ALA A 202 -9.71 -8.31 -10.22
C ALA A 202 -9.73 -9.56 -11.10
N LYS A 203 -10.82 -9.80 -11.84
CA LYS A 203 -10.95 -10.94 -12.74
C LYS A 203 -9.88 -10.94 -13.83
N LYS A 204 -9.67 -9.80 -14.49
CA LYS A 204 -8.60 -9.66 -15.49
C LYS A 204 -7.22 -9.97 -14.92
N LYS A 205 -6.97 -9.58 -13.65
CA LYS A 205 -5.73 -9.90 -12.94
C LYS A 205 -5.57 -11.39 -12.69
N ASP A 206 -6.64 -12.06 -12.25
CA ASP A 206 -6.66 -13.50 -12.01
C ASP A 206 -6.46 -14.29 -13.33
N ASP A 207 -6.96 -13.78 -14.44
CA ASP A 207 -6.75 -14.32 -15.79
C ASP A 207 -5.31 -14.09 -16.32
N GLY A 208 -4.41 -13.47 -15.51
CA GLY A 208 -3.02 -13.23 -15.86
C GLY A 208 -2.77 -12.00 -16.75
N ASN A 209 -3.76 -11.16 -16.97
CA ASN A 209 -3.64 -9.96 -17.78
C ASN A 209 -2.90 -8.83 -17.04
N ARG A 210 -2.29 -7.94 -17.80
CA ARG A 210 -1.81 -6.65 -17.30
C ARG A 210 -3.02 -5.72 -17.10
N VAL A 211 -3.15 -5.15 -15.89
CA VAL A 211 -4.36 -4.42 -15.47
C VAL A 211 -4.07 -3.00 -14.93
N ASP A 212 -2.99 -2.36 -15.35
CA ASP A 212 -2.64 -1.02 -14.82
C ASP A 212 -3.76 -0.01 -15.02
N LEU A 213 -4.38 -0.01 -16.22
CA LEU A 213 -5.48 0.89 -16.56
C LEU A 213 -6.74 0.54 -15.78
N ASP A 214 -7.13 -0.76 -15.78
CA ASP A 214 -8.34 -1.23 -15.11
C ASP A 214 -8.25 -1.01 -13.59
N ALA A 215 -7.10 -1.34 -13.00
CA ALA A 215 -6.84 -1.10 -11.58
C ALA A 215 -6.78 0.40 -11.24
N GLY A 216 -6.27 1.23 -12.16
CA GLY A 216 -6.27 2.69 -12.06
C GLY A 216 -7.69 3.26 -12.04
N MET A 217 -8.53 2.85 -13.00
CA MET A 217 -9.95 3.26 -13.09
C MET A 217 -10.75 2.80 -11.87
N ALA A 218 -10.56 1.55 -11.43
CA ALA A 218 -11.25 1.01 -10.26
C ALA A 218 -10.90 1.76 -8.97
N LYS A 219 -9.63 2.21 -8.84
CA LYS A 219 -9.17 2.95 -7.64
C LYS A 219 -9.64 4.41 -7.64
N LEU A 220 -9.78 5.05 -8.81
CA LEU A 220 -10.20 6.43 -8.95
C LEU A 220 -11.62 6.65 -8.44
#